data_b3f0475dee3615816f00570947674429
#
_entry.id   b3f0475dee3615816f00570947674429
#
_cell.length_a   1.000
_cell.length_b   1.000
_cell.length_c   1.000
_cell.angle_alpha   90.00
_cell.angle_beta   90.00
_cell.angle_gamma   90.00
#
_symmetry.space_group_name_H-M   'P 1'
#
loop_
_entity.id
_entity.type
_entity.pdbx_description
1 polymer ?
#
loop_
_entity_poly.entity_id
_entity_poly.type
_entity_poly.pdbx_seq_one_letter_code
_entity_poly.pdbx_strand_id
1 'polypeptide(L)'
;MNDIGLARNMDNDEKAFPKKLEEVNTKSLFGFSSNMKVYGFKEKTKFVPDHDESYVFDEVTTKAILAGFSYNRRVMIQGYHGTGKSTHIEQVASRLNWPCIRINLDSHISRLDLVGKDAIVLEDGKQVTVFKEGVLPWALQNPVALVFDEYDAGRPDVMFV
;
A
#
# COMPACT_ATOMS: atom_id res chain seq x y z
N MET A 1 -7.92 -11.75 -9.16
CA MET A 1 -8.98 -10.78 -8.86
C MET A 1 -8.39 -9.42 -9.17
N ASN A 2 -8.90 -8.69 -10.15
CA ASN A 2 -8.26 -7.44 -10.62
C ASN A 2 -8.46 -6.33 -9.60
N ASP A 3 -7.39 -5.94 -8.90
CA ASP A 3 -7.37 -4.90 -7.88
C ASP A 3 -7.75 -3.48 -8.39
N ILE A 4 -7.88 -3.31 -9.70
CA ILE A 4 -8.33 -2.05 -10.35
C ILE A 4 -9.77 -1.66 -9.93
N GLY A 5 -10.56 -2.59 -9.40
CA GLY A 5 -11.88 -2.32 -8.82
C GLY A 5 -11.84 -1.60 -7.46
N LEU A 6 -10.69 -1.58 -6.78
CA LEU A 6 -10.53 -0.98 -5.46
C LEU A 6 -10.75 0.54 -5.49
N ALA A 7 -10.20 1.24 -6.48
CA ALA A 7 -10.37 2.69 -6.60
C ALA A 7 -11.84 3.13 -6.75
N ARG A 8 -12.71 2.25 -7.27
CA ARG A 8 -14.15 2.55 -7.44
C ARG A 8 -14.98 2.52 -6.16
N ASN A 9 -14.47 1.86 -5.10
CA ASN A 9 -15.18 1.69 -3.83
C ASN A 9 -14.57 2.48 -2.67
N MET A 10 -13.55 3.32 -2.94
CA MET A 10 -12.78 4.01 -1.91
C MET A 10 -13.38 5.33 -1.45
N ASP A 11 -14.30 5.92 -2.22
CA ASP A 11 -14.79 7.29 -2.02
C ASP A 11 -15.72 7.51 -0.81
N ASN A 12 -16.13 6.46 -0.07
CA ASN A 12 -17.19 6.62 0.95
C ASN A 12 -16.87 6.13 2.36
N ASP A 13 -15.64 5.75 2.68
CA ASP A 13 -15.34 5.16 3.99
C ASP A 13 -14.34 6.01 4.80
N GLU A 14 -14.78 7.14 5.36
CA GLU A 14 -13.99 7.89 6.37
C GLU A 14 -13.55 7.04 7.57
N LYS A 15 -14.19 5.87 7.79
CA LYS A 15 -13.83 4.88 8.80
C LYS A 15 -12.79 3.86 8.34
N ALA A 16 -12.38 3.91 7.06
CA ALA A 16 -11.49 2.91 6.49
C ALA A 16 -10.03 3.03 6.99
N PHE A 17 -9.68 4.18 7.58
CA PHE A 17 -8.31 4.43 8.02
C PHE A 17 -8.19 4.61 9.52
N PRO A 18 -7.15 4.02 10.12
CA PRO A 18 -6.88 4.17 11.54
C PRO A 18 -6.36 5.59 11.82
N LYS A 19 -6.76 6.14 12.97
CA LYS A 19 -6.44 7.54 13.33
C LYS A 19 -5.31 7.68 14.35
N LYS A 20 -4.96 6.60 15.06
CA LYS A 20 -4.04 6.68 16.18
C LYS A 20 -2.81 5.82 15.98
N LEU A 21 -1.66 6.47 15.88
CA LEU A 21 -0.35 5.83 15.87
C LEU A 21 0.14 5.60 17.30
N GLU A 22 0.76 4.45 17.53
CA GLU A 22 1.43 4.09 18.77
C GLU A 22 2.85 3.59 18.46
N GLU A 23 3.81 3.89 19.34
CA GLU A 23 5.14 3.31 19.23
C GLU A 23 5.06 1.81 19.57
N VAL A 24 5.63 0.97 18.71
CA VAL A 24 5.57 -0.48 18.85
C VAL A 24 6.91 -1.07 19.22
N ASN A 25 6.88 -2.18 19.95
CA ASN A 25 8.09 -2.93 20.31
C ASN A 25 8.43 -3.90 19.17
N THR A 26 9.54 -3.64 18.46
CA THR A 26 9.96 -4.45 17.32
C THR A 26 10.33 -5.88 17.72
N LYS A 27 10.84 -6.08 18.93
CA LYS A 27 11.20 -7.42 19.43
C LYS A 27 9.97 -8.32 19.58
N SER A 28 8.86 -7.78 20.06
CA SER A 28 7.61 -8.54 20.22
C SER A 28 6.93 -8.85 18.89
N LEU A 29 7.07 -7.95 17.89
CA LEU A 29 6.38 -8.07 16.60
C LEU A 29 7.18 -8.86 15.56
N PHE A 30 8.52 -8.71 15.57
CA PHE A 30 9.39 -9.23 14.52
C PHE A 30 10.49 -10.17 15.03
N GLY A 31 10.61 -10.37 16.36
CA GLY A 31 11.59 -11.25 16.97
C GLY A 31 12.98 -10.61 17.22
N PHE A 32 13.21 -9.39 16.75
CA PHE A 32 14.50 -8.67 16.92
C PHE A 32 14.29 -7.24 17.41
N SER A 33 15.30 -6.68 18.08
CA SER A 33 15.28 -5.30 18.56
C SER A 33 15.79 -4.33 17.50
N SER A 34 15.20 -3.14 17.44
CA SER A 34 15.66 -2.03 16.60
C SER A 34 15.86 -0.79 17.45
N ASN A 35 16.88 0.01 17.11
CA ASN A 35 17.08 1.35 17.69
C ASN A 35 16.18 2.41 17.02
N MET A 36 15.48 2.05 15.96
CA MET A 36 14.51 2.94 15.32
C MET A 36 13.23 2.99 16.16
N LYS A 37 12.64 4.17 16.29
CA LYS A 37 11.27 4.32 16.76
C LYS A 37 10.34 3.90 15.62
N VAL A 38 9.63 2.83 15.83
CA VAL A 38 8.67 2.28 14.87
C VAL A 38 7.27 2.54 15.38
N TYR A 39 6.41 3.00 14.50
CA TYR A 39 5.01 3.28 14.81
C TYR A 39 4.10 2.35 14.03
N GLY A 40 3.04 1.92 14.67
CA GLY A 40 1.95 1.17 14.07
C GLY A 40 0.61 1.75 14.48
N PHE A 41 -0.45 1.32 13.82
CA PHE A 41 -1.79 1.71 14.23
C PHE A 41 -2.34 0.74 15.29
N LYS A 42 -3.14 1.30 16.20
CA LYS A 42 -3.76 0.50 17.26
C LYS A 42 -4.81 -0.48 16.72
N GLU A 43 -5.55 -0.05 15.71
CA GLU A 43 -6.70 -0.77 15.18
C GLU A 43 -6.39 -1.34 13.79
N LYS A 44 -6.79 -2.58 13.57
CA LYS A 44 -6.79 -3.19 12.24
C LYS A 44 -7.99 -2.67 11.46
N THR A 45 -7.75 -2.20 10.23
CA THR A 45 -8.78 -1.71 9.31
C THR A 45 -8.86 -2.58 8.06
N LYS A 46 -9.82 -2.29 7.18
CA LYS A 46 -10.14 -3.06 5.98
C LYS A 46 -8.93 -3.33 5.06
N PHE A 47 -8.00 -2.39 4.96
CA PHE A 47 -6.85 -2.48 4.04
C PHE A 47 -5.58 -3.03 4.69
N VAL A 48 -5.65 -3.47 5.95
CA VAL A 48 -4.53 -4.13 6.60
C VAL A 48 -4.46 -5.57 6.12
N PRO A 49 -3.30 -6.03 5.61
CA PRO A 49 -3.14 -7.40 5.13
C PRO A 49 -3.40 -8.44 6.22
N ASP A 50 -3.73 -9.65 5.80
CA ASP A 50 -3.91 -10.75 6.73
C ASP A 50 -2.61 -11.12 7.42
N HIS A 51 -2.75 -11.48 8.69
CA HIS A 51 -1.66 -11.86 9.56
C HIS A 51 -1.35 -13.35 9.39
N ASP A 52 -0.11 -13.66 9.04
CA ASP A 52 0.40 -15.03 9.07
C ASP A 52 1.30 -15.21 10.29
N GLU A 53 0.82 -15.94 11.29
CA GLU A 53 1.57 -16.19 12.53
C GLU A 53 2.81 -17.06 12.31
N SER A 54 2.83 -17.86 11.25
CA SER A 54 3.96 -18.72 10.91
C SER A 54 5.09 -17.99 10.17
N TYR A 55 4.86 -16.72 9.78
CA TYR A 55 5.82 -15.97 8.98
C TYR A 55 7.09 -15.63 9.76
N VAL A 56 8.23 -16.02 9.20
CA VAL A 56 9.55 -15.74 9.76
C VAL A 56 10.19 -14.54 9.08
N PHE A 57 10.52 -13.52 9.86
CA PHE A 57 11.08 -12.28 9.36
C PHE A 57 12.61 -12.36 9.19
N ASP A 58 13.11 -12.00 8.01
CA ASP A 58 14.53 -11.66 7.83
C ASP A 58 14.81 -10.29 8.45
N GLU A 59 15.75 -10.26 9.37
CA GLU A 59 16.03 -9.06 10.19
C GLU A 59 16.48 -7.87 9.33
N VAL A 60 17.36 -8.09 8.36
CA VAL A 60 17.95 -7.02 7.55
C VAL A 60 16.90 -6.40 6.64
N THR A 61 16.16 -7.23 5.92
CA THR A 61 15.09 -6.78 5.02
C THR A 61 13.99 -6.10 5.80
N THR A 62 13.59 -6.68 6.93
CA THR A 62 12.54 -6.08 7.79
C THR A 62 12.97 -4.71 8.30
N LYS A 63 14.21 -4.53 8.77
CA LYS A 63 14.72 -3.23 9.21
C LYS A 63 14.69 -2.18 8.09
N ALA A 64 15.03 -2.57 6.86
CA ALA A 64 14.95 -1.67 5.71
C ALA A 64 13.50 -1.23 5.42
N ILE A 65 12.55 -2.15 5.46
CA ILE A 65 11.12 -1.84 5.29
C ILE A 65 10.63 -0.94 6.43
N LEU A 66 10.96 -1.27 7.69
CA LEU A 66 10.60 -0.46 8.86
C LEU A 66 11.15 0.96 8.77
N ALA A 67 12.35 1.15 8.22
CA ALA A 67 12.89 2.49 7.96
C ALA A 67 12.03 3.27 6.95
N GLY A 68 11.48 2.59 5.94
CA GLY A 68 10.51 3.18 5.02
C GLY A 68 9.27 3.71 5.75
N PHE A 69 8.66 2.90 6.59
CA PHE A 69 7.50 3.29 7.40
C PHE A 69 7.82 4.41 8.40
N SER A 70 8.92 4.27 9.15
CA SER A 70 9.26 5.18 10.25
C SER A 70 9.68 6.58 9.77
N TYR A 71 10.31 6.65 8.60
CA TYR A 71 10.88 7.90 8.07
C TYR A 71 10.17 8.39 6.79
N ASN A 72 9.06 7.78 6.43
CA ASN A 72 8.33 8.06 5.19
C ASN A 72 9.27 8.06 3.96
N ARG A 73 10.06 6.98 3.83
CA ARG A 73 11.01 6.83 2.73
C ARG A 73 10.53 5.79 1.73
N ARG A 74 10.79 6.06 0.47
CA ARG A 74 10.62 5.06 -0.59
C ARG A 74 11.66 3.96 -0.42
N VAL A 75 11.22 2.71 -0.46
CA VAL A 75 12.07 1.53 -0.31
C VAL A 75 11.91 0.68 -1.56
N MET A 76 13.03 0.30 -2.16
CA MET A 76 13.06 -0.66 -3.26
C MET A 76 13.61 -1.99 -2.75
N ILE A 77 12.85 -3.06 -2.93
CA ILE A 77 13.24 -4.42 -2.57
C ILE A 77 13.49 -5.19 -3.86
N GLN A 78 14.75 -5.59 -4.06
CA GLN A 78 15.17 -6.36 -5.22
C GLN A 78 15.49 -7.80 -4.84
N GLY A 79 15.16 -8.73 -5.71
CA GLY A 79 15.43 -10.17 -5.53
C GLY A 79 14.73 -10.98 -6.60
N TYR A 80 15.08 -12.25 -6.71
CA TYR A 80 14.51 -13.17 -7.68
C TYR A 80 12.99 -13.33 -7.53
N HIS A 81 12.34 -13.71 -8.61
CA HIS A 81 10.92 -14.02 -8.58
C HIS A 81 10.64 -15.17 -7.60
N GLY A 82 9.52 -15.11 -6.89
CA GLY A 82 9.12 -16.16 -5.93
C GLY A 82 9.86 -16.13 -4.58
N THR A 83 10.71 -15.13 -4.29
CA THR A 83 11.42 -15.03 -3.00
C THR A 83 10.60 -14.41 -1.87
N GLY A 84 9.32 -14.15 -2.09
CA GLY A 84 8.41 -13.62 -1.05
C GLY A 84 8.54 -12.11 -0.77
N LYS A 85 9.11 -11.32 -1.70
CA LYS A 85 9.30 -9.87 -1.51
C LYS A 85 8.02 -9.13 -1.12
N SER A 86 6.96 -9.32 -1.89
CA SER A 86 5.68 -8.65 -1.66
C SER A 86 5.01 -9.15 -0.38
N THR A 87 5.05 -10.47 -0.14
CA THR A 87 4.56 -11.06 1.10
C THR A 87 5.29 -10.49 2.32
N HIS A 88 6.60 -10.28 2.24
CA HIS A 88 7.37 -9.70 3.33
C HIS A 88 6.90 -8.29 3.68
N ILE A 89 6.66 -7.44 2.67
CA ILE A 89 6.12 -6.08 2.88
C ILE A 89 4.73 -6.15 3.52
N GLU A 90 3.86 -7.01 2.99
CA GLU A 90 2.49 -7.20 3.50
C GLU A 90 2.51 -7.71 4.95
N GLN A 91 3.39 -8.64 5.30
CA GLN A 91 3.51 -9.14 6.68
C GLN A 91 4.08 -8.08 7.63
N VAL A 92 4.99 -7.21 7.18
CA VAL A 92 5.43 -6.06 7.99
C VAL A 92 4.27 -5.09 8.21
N ALA A 93 3.53 -4.73 7.16
CA ALA A 93 2.37 -3.86 7.27
C ALA A 93 1.30 -4.45 8.20
N SER A 94 1.05 -5.76 8.08
CA SER A 94 0.12 -6.49 8.95
C SER A 94 0.48 -6.38 10.43
N ARG A 95 1.76 -6.57 10.80
CA ARG A 95 2.25 -6.45 12.19
C ARG A 95 2.11 -5.04 12.75
N LEU A 96 2.17 -4.03 11.88
CA LEU A 96 2.00 -2.62 12.24
C LEU A 96 0.54 -2.16 12.19
N ASN A 97 -0.42 -3.01 11.84
CA ASN A 97 -1.79 -2.66 11.48
C ASN A 97 -1.85 -1.53 10.44
N TRP A 98 -0.86 -1.48 9.55
CA TRP A 98 -0.74 -0.43 8.55
C TRP A 98 -1.52 -0.82 7.29
N PRO A 99 -2.47 0.03 6.83
CA PRO A 99 -3.14 -0.20 5.55
C PRO A 99 -2.12 -0.33 4.43
N CYS A 100 -2.28 -1.33 3.58
CA CYS A 100 -1.34 -1.63 2.51
C CYS A 100 -2.11 -1.96 1.22
N ILE A 101 -1.80 -1.23 0.16
CA ILE A 101 -2.37 -1.45 -1.17
C ILE A 101 -1.25 -1.88 -2.10
N ARG A 102 -1.44 -3.00 -2.76
CA ARG A 102 -0.49 -3.55 -3.72
C ARG A 102 -1.05 -3.42 -5.13
N ILE A 103 -0.23 -2.89 -6.03
CA ILE A 103 -0.53 -2.75 -7.45
C ILE A 103 0.54 -3.50 -8.21
N ASN A 104 0.13 -4.44 -9.02
CA ASN A 104 1.02 -5.10 -9.95
C ASN A 104 1.14 -4.24 -11.22
N LEU A 105 2.36 -3.79 -11.54
CA LEU A 105 2.66 -2.95 -12.71
C LEU A 105 2.85 -3.81 -13.96
N ASP A 106 1.91 -4.69 -14.22
CA ASP A 106 1.89 -5.47 -15.45
C ASP A 106 1.47 -4.62 -16.66
N SER A 107 1.44 -5.24 -17.83
CA SER A 107 1.10 -4.59 -19.09
C SER A 107 -0.35 -4.05 -19.19
N HIS A 108 -1.20 -4.35 -18.20
CA HIS A 108 -2.61 -3.96 -18.18
C HIS A 108 -2.86 -2.64 -17.43
N ILE A 109 -1.93 -2.23 -16.57
CA ILE A 109 -2.03 -0.95 -15.85
C ILE A 109 -1.71 0.20 -16.81
N SER A 110 -2.57 1.19 -16.82
CA SER A 110 -2.38 2.43 -17.57
C SER A 110 -2.10 3.61 -16.63
N ARG A 111 -1.55 4.68 -17.20
CA ARG A 111 -1.38 5.94 -16.48
C ARG A 111 -2.70 6.47 -15.91
N LEU A 112 -3.81 6.27 -16.62
CA LEU A 112 -5.14 6.72 -16.18
C LEU A 112 -5.63 5.95 -14.96
N ASP A 113 -5.21 4.70 -14.78
CA ASP A 113 -5.56 3.91 -13.60
C ASP A 113 -4.78 4.39 -12.37
N LEU A 114 -3.56 4.89 -12.56
CA LEU A 114 -2.74 5.44 -11.48
C LEU A 114 -3.15 6.86 -11.09
N VAL A 115 -3.31 7.76 -12.07
CA VAL A 115 -3.54 9.20 -11.82
C VAL A 115 -5.03 9.51 -11.70
N GLY A 116 -5.83 8.93 -12.58
CA GLY A 116 -7.25 9.22 -12.70
C GLY A 116 -7.65 9.65 -14.11
N LYS A 117 -8.93 9.79 -14.30
CA LYS A 117 -9.54 10.14 -15.62
C LYS A 117 -10.87 10.85 -15.46
N ASP A 118 -11.21 11.64 -16.46
CA ASP A 118 -12.56 12.17 -16.58
C ASP A 118 -13.56 11.04 -16.87
N ALA A 119 -14.68 11.08 -16.18
CA ALA A 119 -15.78 10.15 -16.35
C ALA A 119 -17.10 10.91 -16.47
N ILE A 120 -17.97 10.46 -17.36
CA ILE A 120 -19.33 10.99 -17.49
C ILE A 120 -20.21 10.24 -16.48
N VAL A 121 -20.85 10.97 -15.58
CA VAL A 121 -21.81 10.44 -14.61
C VAL A 121 -23.17 11.10 -14.83
N LEU A 122 -24.23 10.43 -14.38
CA LEU A 122 -25.58 10.98 -14.38
C LEU A 122 -25.86 11.56 -12.98
N GLU A 123 -26.02 12.87 -12.91
CA GLU A 123 -26.47 13.57 -11.70
C GLU A 123 -27.78 14.28 -12.03
N ASP A 124 -28.86 14.00 -11.30
CA ASP A 124 -30.19 14.52 -11.47
C ASP A 124 -30.71 14.42 -12.93
N GLY A 125 -30.39 13.30 -13.60
CA GLY A 125 -30.79 13.04 -14.98
C GLY A 125 -30.03 13.81 -16.06
N LYS A 126 -28.97 14.55 -15.68
CA LYS A 126 -28.06 15.25 -16.59
C LYS A 126 -26.68 14.55 -16.63
N GLN A 127 -26.07 14.56 -17.79
CA GLN A 127 -24.70 14.10 -17.95
C GLN A 127 -23.74 15.19 -17.46
N VAL A 128 -22.92 14.84 -16.47
CA VAL A 128 -21.85 15.71 -15.92
C VAL A 128 -20.52 15.01 -16.07
N THR A 129 -19.49 15.76 -16.44
CA THR A 129 -18.12 15.24 -16.45
C THR A 129 -17.51 15.49 -15.08
N VAL A 130 -17.06 14.41 -14.44
CA VAL A 130 -16.35 14.46 -13.16
C VAL A 130 -14.99 13.80 -13.30
N PHE A 131 -13.97 14.36 -12.63
CA PHE A 131 -12.68 13.70 -12.54
C PHE A 131 -12.77 12.60 -11.49
N LYS A 132 -12.44 11.36 -11.89
CA LYS A 132 -12.27 10.23 -10.96
C LYS A 132 -10.82 10.03 -10.68
N GLU A 133 -10.43 10.24 -9.43
CA GLU A 133 -9.06 10.02 -8.97
C GLU A 133 -8.63 8.57 -9.18
N GLY A 134 -7.35 8.40 -9.53
CA GLY A 134 -6.68 7.10 -9.56
C GLY A 134 -6.15 6.73 -8.17
N VAL A 135 -5.53 5.57 -8.11
CA VAL A 135 -5.01 5.04 -6.84
C VAL A 135 -3.88 5.87 -6.24
N LEU A 136 -3.05 6.51 -7.07
CA LEU A 136 -1.88 7.27 -6.60
C LEU A 136 -2.26 8.54 -5.85
N PRO A 137 -3.07 9.49 -6.40
CA PRO A 137 -3.52 10.66 -5.66
C PRO A 137 -4.25 10.27 -4.37
N TRP A 138 -5.11 9.26 -4.44
CA TRP A 138 -5.81 8.74 -3.28
C TRP A 138 -4.85 8.22 -2.20
N ALA A 139 -3.85 7.41 -2.57
CA ALA A 139 -2.87 6.88 -1.62
C ALA A 139 -2.00 7.97 -0.98
N LEU A 140 -1.72 9.05 -1.71
CA LEU A 140 -0.97 10.20 -1.17
C LEU A 140 -1.75 11.02 -0.15
N GLN A 141 -3.07 10.93 -0.15
CA GLN A 141 -3.95 11.65 0.79
C GLN A 141 -4.32 10.80 2.01
N ASN A 142 -4.03 9.52 2.01
CA ASN A 142 -4.43 8.58 3.05
C ASN A 142 -3.21 7.90 3.70
N PRO A 143 -3.31 7.49 4.97
CA PRO A 143 -2.22 6.80 5.68
C PRO A 143 -2.12 5.33 5.22
N VAL A 144 -1.62 5.13 4.01
CA VAL A 144 -1.52 3.82 3.36
C VAL A 144 -0.11 3.59 2.83
N ALA A 145 0.39 2.38 2.94
CA ALA A 145 1.58 1.93 2.23
C ALA A 145 1.18 1.49 0.83
N LEU A 146 1.66 2.19 -0.20
CA LEU A 146 1.44 1.84 -1.58
C LEU A 146 2.63 1.02 -2.09
N VAL A 147 2.35 -0.20 -2.53
CA VAL A 147 3.36 -1.14 -3.04
C VAL A 147 3.19 -1.31 -4.53
N PHE A 148 4.20 -0.95 -5.28
CA PHE A 148 4.29 -1.26 -6.71
C PHE A 148 5.08 -2.56 -6.87
N ASP A 149 4.39 -3.59 -7.28
CA ASP A 149 4.97 -4.91 -7.55
C ASP A 149 5.32 -5.08 -9.02
N GLU A 150 6.30 -5.93 -9.32
CA GLU A 150 6.81 -6.15 -10.67
C GLU A 150 7.20 -4.84 -11.38
N TYR A 151 7.90 -3.97 -10.65
CA TYR A 151 8.27 -2.62 -11.09
C TYR A 151 9.06 -2.62 -12.41
N ASP A 152 9.85 -3.64 -12.67
CA ASP A 152 10.65 -3.86 -13.88
C ASP A 152 9.81 -4.26 -15.12
N ALA A 153 8.60 -4.80 -14.91
CA ALA A 153 7.65 -5.12 -15.96
C ALA A 153 6.75 -3.93 -16.35
N GLY A 154 6.82 -2.84 -15.60
CA GLY A 154 6.01 -1.64 -15.82
C GLY A 154 6.31 -0.97 -17.16
N ARG A 155 5.26 -0.51 -17.85
CA ARG A 155 5.40 0.23 -19.11
C ARG A 155 6.05 1.59 -18.84
N PRO A 156 6.94 2.08 -19.73
CA PRO A 156 7.63 3.36 -19.55
C PRO A 156 6.67 4.55 -19.35
N ASP A 157 5.54 4.59 -20.07
CA ASP A 157 4.54 5.64 -19.96
C ASP A 157 3.81 5.67 -18.60
N VAL A 158 3.79 4.54 -17.92
CA VAL A 158 3.22 4.40 -16.56
C VAL A 158 4.26 4.79 -15.49
N MET A 159 5.54 4.50 -15.76
CA MET A 159 6.62 4.71 -14.79
C MET A 159 7.03 6.19 -14.61
N PHE A 160 6.62 7.06 -15.54
CA PHE A 160 6.86 8.51 -15.49
C PHE A 160 5.70 9.31 -14.86
N VAL A 161 4.91 8.69 -14.01
CA VAL A 161 3.79 9.34 -13.31
C VAL A 161 4.26 10.01 -12.02
#